data_373419917059c1b0746d477634d8cfa0
#
_entry.id   373419917059c1b0746d477634d8cfa0
#
_cell.length_a   1.000
_cell.length_b   1.000
_cell.length_c   1.000
_cell.angle_alpha   90.00
_cell.angle_beta   90.00
_cell.angle_gamma   90.00
#
_symmetry.space_group_name_H-M   'P 1'
#
loop_
_entity.id
_entity.type
_entity.pdbx_description
1 polymer ?
#
loop_
_entity_poly.entity_id
_entity_poly.type
_entity_poly.pdbx_seq_one_letter_code
_entity_poly.pdbx_strand_id
1 'polypeptide(L)'
;GFISYETAYSLCQNYRRAAQSGEVVAHEHACYTVISALRAASYGIPFMPVRGLKESDLVAANDYFAAVNDPFTGETLNAVRAIRPDVCILHAQLADEHGNARVEGPLYEDVLLSRASQAVIITAERIVGDEYFAHSDRKANIPHFLVRAVAYAPRGAAPGACHGAYGVQDECIRSFLRLKDRDA
;
A
#
# COMPACT_ATOMS: atom_id res chain seq x y z
N GLY A 1 5.49 -3.03 2.02
CA GLY A 1 4.33 -3.40 2.84
C GLY A 1 4.69 -4.38 3.94
N PHE A 2 3.82 -4.53 4.89
CA PHE A 2 3.97 -5.61 5.87
C PHE A 2 3.48 -6.91 5.28
N ILE A 3 4.35 -7.91 5.28
CA ILE A 3 3.99 -9.25 4.82
C ILE A 3 3.95 -10.17 6.05
N SER A 4 3.05 -9.86 6.96
CA SER A 4 2.73 -10.70 8.11
C SER A 4 1.29 -10.49 8.54
N TYR A 5 0.79 -11.43 9.31
CA TYR A 5 -0.52 -11.34 9.96
C TYR A 5 -0.36 -11.08 11.46
N GLU A 6 0.80 -10.71 11.83
CA GLU A 6 1.40 -10.38 13.14
C GLU A 6 0.63 -10.81 14.38
N THR A 7 -0.11 -9.88 14.98
CA THR A 7 -0.64 -10.08 16.32
C THR A 7 -1.69 -11.18 16.44
N ALA A 8 -2.55 -11.32 15.43
CA ALA A 8 -3.67 -12.27 15.49
C ALA A 8 -3.35 -13.63 14.85
N TYR A 9 -2.49 -13.67 13.82
CA TYR A 9 -2.30 -14.85 12.98
C TYR A 9 -0.85 -15.26 12.77
N SER A 10 0.11 -14.52 13.35
CA SER A 10 1.54 -14.80 13.21
C SER A 10 2.10 -14.46 11.82
N LEU A 11 3.33 -14.87 11.58
CA LEU A 11 4.05 -14.58 10.34
C LEU A 11 3.46 -15.30 9.13
N CYS A 12 3.52 -14.68 7.96
CA CYS A 12 3.17 -15.31 6.70
C CYS A 12 4.24 -16.36 6.32
N GLN A 13 3.98 -17.63 6.61
CA GLN A 13 4.94 -18.72 6.42
C GLN A 13 5.31 -18.90 4.94
N ASN A 14 4.37 -18.70 4.02
CA ASN A 14 4.61 -18.82 2.58
C ASN A 14 5.59 -17.78 2.09
N TYR A 15 5.42 -16.50 2.48
CA TYR A 15 6.38 -15.46 2.15
C TYR A 15 7.75 -15.73 2.76
N ARG A 16 7.79 -16.08 4.04
CA ARG A 16 9.05 -16.39 4.74
C ARG A 16 9.84 -17.49 4.02
N ARG A 17 9.17 -18.56 3.63
CA ARG A 17 9.79 -19.67 2.90
C ARG A 17 10.34 -19.20 1.54
N ALA A 18 9.53 -18.46 0.76
CA ALA A 18 9.93 -17.96 -0.54
C ALA A 18 11.12 -16.97 -0.46
N ALA A 19 11.15 -16.13 0.57
CA ALA A 19 12.28 -15.22 0.82
C ALA A 19 13.55 -15.99 1.23
N GLN A 20 13.43 -16.98 2.09
CA GLN A 20 14.56 -17.80 2.55
C GLN A 20 15.13 -18.72 1.45
N SER A 21 14.27 -19.20 0.55
CA SER A 21 14.72 -20.03 -0.60
C SER A 21 15.27 -19.21 -1.76
N GLY A 22 15.15 -17.88 -1.72
CA GLY A 22 15.58 -16.99 -2.81
C GLY A 22 14.61 -16.91 -3.99
N GLU A 23 13.41 -17.48 -3.87
CA GLU A 23 12.34 -17.34 -4.87
C GLU A 23 11.82 -15.90 -4.98
N VAL A 24 11.93 -15.14 -3.89
CA VAL A 24 11.52 -13.74 -3.80
C VAL A 24 12.70 -12.92 -3.33
N VAL A 25 13.00 -11.84 -4.04
CA VAL A 25 13.96 -10.82 -3.61
C VAL A 25 13.26 -9.91 -2.60
N ALA A 26 13.69 -9.94 -1.35
CA ALA A 26 13.16 -9.12 -0.29
C ALA A 26 14.06 -7.89 -0.07
N HIS A 27 13.50 -6.69 -0.24
CA HIS A 27 14.15 -5.44 0.14
C HIS A 27 13.58 -4.97 1.48
N GLU A 28 14.41 -4.98 2.50
CA GLU A 28 13.98 -4.60 3.85
C GLU A 28 13.89 -3.08 4.00
N HIS A 29 12.80 -2.63 4.61
CA HIS A 29 12.53 -1.24 4.92
C HIS A 29 11.91 -1.11 6.32
N ALA A 30 12.12 0.02 6.97
CA ALA A 30 11.26 0.42 8.08
C ALA A 30 9.93 0.97 7.53
N CYS A 31 8.83 0.90 8.31
CA CYS A 31 7.54 1.44 7.91
C CYS A 31 7.64 2.84 7.31
N TYR A 32 8.25 3.75 8.08
CA TYR A 32 8.31 5.15 7.68
C TYR A 32 9.19 5.38 6.44
N THR A 33 10.15 4.52 6.12
CA THR A 33 10.97 4.65 4.92
C THR A 33 10.19 4.25 3.67
N VAL A 34 9.31 3.25 3.74
CA VAL A 34 8.36 2.95 2.66
C VAL A 34 7.41 4.12 2.42
N ILE A 35 6.83 4.68 3.50
CA ILE A 35 5.96 5.85 3.41
C ILE A 35 6.70 7.06 2.82
N SER A 36 7.94 7.29 3.23
CA SER A 36 8.78 8.39 2.70
C SER A 36 9.10 8.18 1.21
N ALA A 37 9.41 6.95 0.80
CA ALA A 37 9.65 6.60 -0.60
C ALA A 37 8.42 6.78 -1.49
N LEU A 38 7.23 6.42 -1.00
CA LEU A 38 5.96 6.66 -1.68
C LEU A 38 5.62 8.16 -1.75
N ARG A 39 5.90 8.93 -0.68
CA ARG A 39 5.74 10.39 -0.70
C ARG A 39 6.64 11.04 -1.74
N ALA A 40 7.90 10.64 -1.82
CA ALA A 40 8.80 11.12 -2.86
C ALA A 40 8.20 10.88 -4.26
N ALA A 41 7.71 9.67 -4.53
CA ALA A 41 7.04 9.34 -5.78
C ALA A 41 5.80 10.20 -6.04
N SER A 42 4.95 10.39 -5.03
CA SER A 42 3.72 11.19 -5.16
C SER A 42 3.99 12.68 -5.41
N TYR A 43 5.15 13.19 -4.99
CA TYR A 43 5.61 14.56 -5.24
C TYR A 43 6.42 14.69 -6.54
N GLY A 44 6.69 13.60 -7.22
CA GLY A 44 7.52 13.60 -8.43
C GLY A 44 9.01 13.83 -8.19
N ILE A 45 9.49 13.68 -6.94
CA ILE A 45 10.90 13.82 -6.59
C ILE A 45 11.59 12.45 -6.51
N PRO A 46 12.91 12.37 -6.82
CA PRO A 46 13.61 11.09 -6.94
C PRO A 46 13.89 10.40 -5.61
N PHE A 47 13.93 11.13 -4.50
CA PHE A 47 14.20 10.60 -3.16
C PHE A 47 13.62 11.50 -2.07
N MET A 48 13.55 10.99 -0.84
CA MET A 48 13.16 11.75 0.35
C MET A 48 14.27 11.66 1.41
N PRO A 49 14.80 12.77 1.94
CA PRO A 49 15.67 12.75 3.11
C PRO A 49 14.91 12.24 4.34
N VAL A 50 15.57 11.40 5.13
CA VAL A 50 15.02 10.84 6.37
C VAL A 50 16.02 10.93 7.50
N ARG A 51 15.55 11.27 8.71
CA ARG A 51 16.42 11.44 9.88
C ARG A 51 16.72 10.14 10.63
N GLY A 52 16.00 9.08 10.35
CA GLY A 52 16.18 7.80 11.02
C GLY A 52 17.26 6.93 10.40
N LEU A 53 17.44 5.74 10.95
CA LEU A 53 18.36 4.69 10.49
C LEU A 53 19.86 5.03 10.64
N LYS A 54 20.26 6.00 11.46
CA LYS A 54 21.66 6.42 11.59
C LYS A 54 22.62 5.28 12.00
N GLU A 55 22.15 4.29 12.73
CA GLU A 55 22.93 3.16 13.22
C GLU A 55 22.29 1.82 12.82
N SER A 56 21.55 1.82 11.70
CA SER A 56 20.84 0.64 11.23
C SER A 56 21.56 -0.01 10.07
N ASP A 57 21.73 -1.32 10.12
CA ASP A 57 22.29 -2.13 9.05
C ASP A 57 21.41 -2.11 7.77
N LEU A 58 20.14 -1.67 7.88
CA LEU A 58 19.24 -1.51 6.74
C LEU A 58 19.83 -0.64 5.63
N VAL A 59 20.57 0.42 6.00
CA VAL A 59 21.19 1.34 5.03
C VAL A 59 22.26 0.64 4.21
N ALA A 60 23.01 -0.27 4.82
CA ALA A 60 24.05 -1.05 4.14
C ALA A 60 23.49 -2.30 3.43
N ALA A 61 22.31 -2.77 3.83
CA ALA A 61 21.72 -4.01 3.36
C ALA A 61 21.06 -3.93 1.98
N ASN A 62 20.75 -2.72 1.50
CA ASN A 62 20.12 -2.56 0.20
C ASN A 62 20.40 -1.19 -0.44
N ASP A 63 20.19 -1.10 -1.75
CA ASP A 63 20.50 0.06 -2.60
C ASP A 63 19.38 1.12 -2.66
N TYR A 64 18.36 1.02 -1.82
CA TYR A 64 17.32 2.05 -1.70
C TYR A 64 17.75 3.24 -0.85
N PHE A 65 18.88 3.15 -0.15
CA PHE A 65 19.37 4.19 0.73
C PHE A 65 20.69 4.79 0.24
N ALA A 66 20.86 6.06 0.49
CA ALA A 66 22.10 6.79 0.25
C ALA A 66 22.29 7.90 1.28
N ALA A 67 23.53 8.32 1.53
CA ALA A 67 23.80 9.51 2.32
C ALA A 67 23.55 10.78 1.48
N VAL A 68 22.99 11.82 2.11
CA VAL A 68 22.80 13.15 1.52
C VAL A 68 23.10 14.21 2.57
N ASN A 69 23.76 15.30 2.17
CA ASN A 69 23.98 16.41 3.07
C ASN A 69 22.84 17.42 2.95
N ASP A 70 22.32 17.84 4.09
CA ASP A 70 21.38 18.95 4.18
C ASP A 70 22.08 20.25 3.73
N PRO A 71 21.61 20.91 2.68
CA PRO A 71 22.28 22.10 2.13
C PRO A 71 22.20 23.32 3.05
N PHE A 72 21.34 23.31 4.05
CA PHE A 72 21.14 24.44 4.96
C PHE A 72 21.93 24.30 6.25
N THR A 73 22.11 23.09 6.77
CA THR A 73 22.75 22.84 8.05
C THR A 73 24.08 22.09 7.93
N GLY A 74 24.36 21.46 6.78
CA GLY A 74 25.49 20.58 6.57
C GLY A 74 25.35 19.20 7.23
N GLU A 75 24.22 18.92 7.90
CA GLU A 75 24.00 17.63 8.56
C GLU A 75 23.92 16.50 7.50
N THR A 76 24.60 15.39 7.77
CA THR A 76 24.46 14.19 6.94
C THR A 76 23.20 13.42 7.35
N LEU A 77 22.30 13.21 6.38
CA LEU A 77 21.06 12.48 6.52
C LEU A 77 21.09 11.21 5.66
N ASN A 78 20.23 10.26 5.95
CA ASN A 78 19.90 9.19 5.02
C ASN A 78 18.84 9.69 4.03
N ALA A 79 18.94 9.30 2.77
CA ALA A 79 17.93 9.48 1.76
C ALA A 79 17.36 8.11 1.36
N VAL A 80 16.05 8.03 1.17
CA VAL A 80 15.39 6.85 0.61
C VAL A 80 14.93 7.16 -0.82
N ARG A 81 15.29 6.29 -1.77
CA ARG A 81 14.87 6.39 -3.17
C ARG A 81 13.35 6.29 -3.31
N ALA A 82 12.75 7.07 -4.19
CA ALA A 82 11.33 7.00 -4.48
C ALA A 82 10.92 5.59 -4.96
N ILE A 83 9.81 5.10 -4.41
CA ILE A 83 9.14 3.88 -4.87
C ILE A 83 7.89 4.31 -5.65
N ARG A 84 7.91 4.07 -6.95
CA ARG A 84 6.79 4.37 -7.85
C ARG A 84 6.19 3.05 -8.36
N PRO A 85 5.10 2.56 -7.78
CA PRO A 85 4.43 1.37 -8.27
C PRO A 85 3.91 1.56 -9.69
N ASP A 86 3.99 0.53 -10.53
CA ASP A 86 3.38 0.55 -11.87
C ASP A 86 1.87 0.55 -11.77
N VAL A 87 1.32 -0.30 -10.87
CA VAL A 87 -0.10 -0.42 -10.64
C VAL A 87 -0.38 -0.47 -9.15
N CYS A 88 -1.35 0.32 -8.71
CA CYS A 88 -1.98 0.23 -7.39
C CYS A 88 -3.38 -0.37 -7.56
N ILE A 89 -3.71 -1.35 -6.73
CA ILE A 89 -5.05 -1.93 -6.67
C ILE A 89 -5.62 -1.57 -5.30
N LEU A 90 -6.75 -0.87 -5.27
CA LEU A 90 -7.43 -0.46 -4.05
C LEU A 90 -8.86 -0.97 -4.04
N HIS A 91 -9.31 -1.39 -2.86
CA HIS A 91 -10.70 -1.77 -2.64
C HIS A 91 -11.45 -0.63 -1.95
N ALA A 92 -12.53 -0.17 -2.58
CA ALA A 92 -13.32 0.95 -2.11
C ALA A 92 -14.75 0.52 -1.76
N GLN A 93 -15.38 1.19 -0.82
CA GLN A 93 -16.81 0.99 -0.54
C GLN A 93 -17.66 1.47 -1.72
N LEU A 94 -17.26 2.56 -2.36
CA LEU A 94 -18.03 3.20 -3.43
C LEU A 94 -17.08 3.63 -4.57
N ALA A 95 -17.52 3.42 -5.79
CA ALA A 95 -16.93 4.04 -6.98
C ALA A 95 -18.02 4.41 -7.99
N ASP A 96 -17.75 5.41 -8.85
CA ASP A 96 -18.55 5.66 -10.03
C ASP A 96 -17.90 5.06 -11.30
N GLU A 97 -18.60 5.06 -12.41
CA GLU A 97 -18.10 4.51 -13.67
C GLU A 97 -16.94 5.34 -14.27
N HIS A 98 -16.78 6.59 -13.83
CA HIS A 98 -15.70 7.47 -14.26
C HIS A 98 -14.38 7.24 -13.51
N GLY A 99 -14.44 6.55 -12.37
CA GLY A 99 -13.26 6.24 -11.56
C GLY A 99 -13.11 7.09 -10.29
N ASN A 100 -14.09 7.96 -9.96
CA ASN A 100 -14.10 8.54 -8.63
C ASN A 100 -14.40 7.44 -7.61
N ALA A 101 -13.61 7.37 -6.54
CA ALA A 101 -13.80 6.35 -5.54
C ALA A 101 -13.71 6.91 -4.12
N ARG A 102 -14.40 6.27 -3.20
CA ARG A 102 -14.40 6.58 -1.78
C ARG A 102 -14.08 5.35 -0.97
N VAL A 103 -12.93 5.39 -0.31
CA VAL A 103 -12.52 4.48 0.75
C VAL A 103 -13.00 5.07 2.06
N GLU A 104 -13.71 4.31 2.88
CA GLU A 104 -14.25 4.72 4.18
C GLU A 104 -13.48 4.04 5.32
N GLY A 105 -13.47 4.71 6.48
CA GLY A 105 -12.71 4.27 7.65
C GLY A 105 -11.28 4.80 7.65
N PRO A 106 -10.35 4.13 8.33
CA PRO A 106 -8.95 4.53 8.37
C PRO A 106 -8.32 4.44 6.98
N LEU A 107 -7.75 5.55 6.51
CA LEU A 107 -7.21 5.68 5.14
C LEU A 107 -5.71 5.39 5.05
N TYR A 108 -5.09 4.79 5.98
CA TYR A 108 -3.65 4.50 6.02
C TYR A 108 -2.86 5.06 4.82
N GLU A 109 -2.39 4.21 3.90
CA GLU A 109 -1.64 4.59 2.71
C GLU A 109 -2.47 4.67 1.42
N ASP A 110 -3.78 4.42 1.46
CA ASP A 110 -4.61 4.29 0.25
C ASP A 110 -4.50 5.51 -0.68
N VAL A 111 -4.69 6.72 -0.12
CA VAL A 111 -4.58 7.96 -0.88
C VAL A 111 -3.13 8.23 -1.33
N LEU A 112 -2.15 7.88 -0.52
CA LEU A 112 -0.74 8.05 -0.87
C LEU A 112 -0.34 7.10 -2.00
N LEU A 113 -0.72 5.82 -1.91
CA LEU A 113 -0.47 4.82 -2.95
C LEU A 113 -1.10 5.21 -4.28
N SER A 114 -2.35 5.69 -4.26
CA SER A 114 -3.03 6.14 -5.48
C SER A 114 -2.28 7.26 -6.19
N ARG A 115 -1.62 8.16 -5.45
CA ARG A 115 -0.84 9.28 -6.01
C ARG A 115 0.59 8.91 -6.38
N ALA A 116 1.16 7.91 -5.74
CA ALA A 116 2.53 7.45 -6.00
C ALA A 116 2.61 6.54 -7.23
N SER A 117 1.53 5.89 -7.61
CA SER A 117 1.49 4.86 -8.65
C SER A 117 1.28 5.47 -10.05
N GLN A 118 1.72 4.75 -11.08
CA GLN A 118 1.51 5.15 -12.49
C GLN A 118 0.07 4.90 -12.94
N ALA A 119 -0.58 3.89 -12.40
CA ALA A 119 -1.98 3.56 -12.67
C ALA A 119 -2.67 3.04 -11.40
N VAL A 120 -3.96 3.35 -11.26
CA VAL A 120 -4.79 2.86 -10.17
C VAL A 120 -5.93 2.02 -10.74
N ILE A 121 -6.15 0.86 -10.16
CA ILE A 121 -7.33 0.02 -10.39
C ILE A 121 -8.15 0.04 -9.10
N ILE A 122 -9.43 0.34 -9.24
CA ILE A 122 -10.39 0.31 -8.13
C ILE A 122 -11.26 -0.93 -8.26
N THR A 123 -11.32 -1.72 -7.20
CA THR A 123 -12.40 -2.68 -6.99
C THR A 123 -13.38 -2.08 -5.99
N ALA A 124 -14.69 -2.22 -6.19
CA ALA A 124 -15.67 -1.55 -5.35
C ALA A 124 -16.80 -2.46 -4.89
N GLU A 125 -17.24 -2.25 -3.65
CA GLU A 125 -18.42 -2.92 -3.09
C GLU A 125 -19.70 -2.49 -3.81
N ARG A 126 -19.77 -1.23 -4.22
CA ARG A 126 -20.91 -0.68 -4.99
C ARG A 126 -20.45 0.32 -6.03
N ILE A 127 -21.07 0.24 -7.20
CA ILE A 127 -20.99 1.29 -8.22
C ILE A 127 -22.16 2.25 -8.00
N VAL A 128 -21.87 3.54 -7.95
CA VAL A 128 -22.84 4.61 -7.77
C VAL A 128 -22.99 5.45 -9.03
N GLY A 129 -24.12 6.16 -9.15
CA GLY A 129 -24.33 7.06 -10.29
C GLY A 129 -23.43 8.29 -10.26
N ASP A 130 -23.22 8.92 -11.40
CA ASP A 130 -22.27 10.01 -11.63
C ASP A 130 -22.46 11.22 -10.72
N GLU A 131 -23.70 11.52 -10.33
CA GLU A 131 -24.01 12.64 -9.47
C GLU A 131 -23.68 12.39 -7.97
N TYR A 132 -23.37 11.15 -7.61
CA TYR A 132 -23.18 10.80 -6.19
C TYR A 132 -22.08 11.62 -5.52
N PHE A 133 -20.94 11.75 -6.19
CA PHE A 133 -19.78 12.48 -5.67
C PHE A 133 -19.84 14.01 -5.92
N ALA A 134 -20.85 14.49 -6.61
CA ALA A 134 -21.06 15.94 -6.83
C ALA A 134 -21.53 16.64 -5.53
N HIS A 135 -22.12 15.91 -4.59
CA HIS A 135 -22.56 16.46 -3.32
C HIS A 135 -21.39 16.73 -2.37
N SER A 136 -21.45 17.82 -1.61
CA SER A 136 -20.35 18.28 -0.74
C SER A 136 -20.00 17.30 0.40
N ASP A 137 -20.98 16.55 0.88
CA ASP A 137 -20.86 15.54 1.95
C ASP A 137 -20.37 14.17 1.47
N ARG A 138 -20.29 13.95 0.14
CA ARG A 138 -20.02 12.65 -0.46
C ARG A 138 -18.79 12.64 -1.37
N LYS A 139 -17.79 13.45 -1.05
CA LYS A 139 -16.60 13.58 -1.90
C LYS A 139 -15.82 12.28 -2.02
N ALA A 140 -15.34 12.00 -3.24
CA ALA A 140 -14.34 10.99 -3.49
C ALA A 140 -13.00 11.40 -2.83
N ASN A 141 -12.29 10.44 -2.27
CA ASN A 141 -10.91 10.65 -1.79
C ASN A 141 -9.86 10.11 -2.76
N ILE A 142 -10.29 9.32 -3.76
CA ILE A 142 -9.49 8.92 -4.91
C ILE A 142 -10.18 9.48 -6.15
N PRO A 143 -9.61 10.50 -6.81
CA PRO A 143 -10.23 11.15 -7.96
C PRO A 143 -10.01 10.35 -9.25
N HIS A 144 -10.97 10.44 -10.18
CA HIS A 144 -11.03 9.68 -11.43
C HIS A 144 -9.75 9.79 -12.29
N PHE A 145 -9.09 10.93 -12.30
CA PHE A 145 -7.90 11.15 -13.16
C PHE A 145 -6.68 10.30 -12.76
N LEU A 146 -6.68 9.69 -11.58
CA LEU A 146 -5.69 8.70 -11.15
C LEU A 146 -6.08 7.27 -11.56
N VAL A 147 -7.35 7.03 -11.83
CA VAL A 147 -7.93 5.69 -11.97
C VAL A 147 -7.96 5.25 -13.42
N ARG A 148 -7.41 4.09 -13.69
CA ARG A 148 -7.37 3.47 -15.03
C ARG A 148 -8.53 2.54 -15.28
N ALA A 149 -9.04 1.88 -14.24
CA ALA A 149 -10.13 0.94 -14.32
C ALA A 149 -10.89 0.83 -13.00
N VAL A 150 -12.19 0.58 -13.12
CA VAL A 150 -13.09 0.27 -12.00
C VAL A 150 -13.71 -1.09 -12.23
N ALA A 151 -13.77 -1.93 -11.20
CA ALA A 151 -14.43 -3.23 -11.23
C ALA A 151 -15.41 -3.35 -10.07
N TYR A 152 -16.63 -3.81 -10.36
CA TYR A 152 -17.56 -4.21 -9.33
C TYR A 152 -17.11 -5.53 -8.71
N ALA A 153 -16.82 -5.53 -7.43
CA ALA A 153 -16.28 -6.69 -6.73
C ALA A 153 -16.81 -6.72 -5.28
N PRO A 154 -18.06 -7.09 -5.07
CA PRO A 154 -18.61 -7.20 -3.73
C PRO A 154 -17.84 -8.22 -2.91
N ARG A 155 -17.52 -7.86 -1.66
CA ARG A 155 -16.63 -8.61 -0.76
C ARG A 155 -15.18 -8.76 -1.29
N GLY A 156 -14.73 -7.83 -2.14
CA GLY A 156 -13.41 -7.87 -2.76
C GLY A 156 -12.23 -7.73 -1.79
N ALA A 157 -12.43 -7.24 -0.57
CA ALA A 157 -11.41 -7.21 0.47
C ALA A 157 -11.34 -8.50 1.31
N ALA A 158 -12.28 -9.46 1.11
CA ALA A 158 -12.26 -10.71 1.85
C ALA A 158 -10.97 -11.53 1.53
N PRO A 159 -10.41 -12.23 2.49
CA PRO A 159 -10.87 -12.51 3.86
C PRO A 159 -10.62 -11.38 4.88
N GLY A 160 -10.06 -10.25 4.47
CA GLY A 160 -9.92 -9.05 5.29
C GLY A 160 -11.26 -8.37 5.58
N ALA A 161 -11.20 -7.25 6.31
CA ALA A 161 -12.37 -6.43 6.60
C ALA A 161 -12.55 -5.32 5.55
N CYS A 162 -13.81 -4.93 5.32
CA CYS A 162 -14.17 -3.70 4.64
C CYS A 162 -15.03 -2.85 5.57
N HIS A 163 -14.54 -1.68 5.95
CA HIS A 163 -15.19 -0.83 6.95
C HIS A 163 -16.65 -0.53 6.57
N GLY A 164 -17.55 -0.72 7.51
CA GLY A 164 -18.99 -0.52 7.30
C GLY A 164 -19.70 -1.60 6.46
N ALA A 165 -18.97 -2.55 5.86
CA ALA A 165 -19.55 -3.60 5.02
C ALA A 165 -19.44 -5.00 5.66
N TYR A 166 -18.26 -5.44 6.06
CA TYR A 166 -18.02 -6.73 6.71
C TYR A 166 -16.72 -6.78 7.51
N GLY A 167 -16.68 -7.71 8.46
CA GLY A 167 -15.49 -7.98 9.28
C GLY A 167 -14.53 -9.00 8.67
N VAL A 168 -13.42 -9.24 9.36
CA VAL A 168 -12.41 -10.24 9.01
C VAL A 168 -13.02 -11.65 9.07
N GLN A 169 -12.65 -12.49 8.11
CA GLN A 169 -13.02 -13.90 8.05
C GLN A 169 -11.92 -14.77 8.69
N ASP A 170 -11.94 -14.83 10.00
CA ASP A 170 -10.92 -15.43 10.84
C ASP A 170 -10.58 -16.89 10.44
N GLU A 171 -11.60 -17.73 10.26
CA GLU A 171 -11.39 -19.13 9.88
C GLU A 171 -10.76 -19.29 8.50
N CYS A 172 -11.11 -18.43 7.54
CA CYS A 172 -10.52 -18.45 6.20
C CYS A 172 -9.01 -18.16 6.27
N ILE A 173 -8.62 -17.13 7.03
CA ILE A 173 -7.21 -16.78 7.23
C ILE A 173 -6.47 -17.92 7.94
N ARG A 174 -7.03 -18.48 9.01
CA ARG A 174 -6.42 -19.58 9.73
C ARG A 174 -6.29 -20.84 8.88
N SER A 175 -7.26 -21.13 8.05
CA SER A 175 -7.20 -22.25 7.11
C SER A 175 -6.09 -22.05 6.08
N PHE A 176 -6.00 -20.88 5.49
CA PHE A 176 -4.92 -20.52 4.56
C PHE A 176 -3.52 -20.66 5.21
N LEU A 177 -3.35 -20.22 6.44
CA LEU A 177 -2.08 -20.32 7.15
C LEU A 177 -1.65 -21.75 7.50
N ARG A 178 -2.59 -22.70 7.49
CA ARG A 178 -2.30 -24.14 7.70
C ARG A 178 -1.82 -24.84 6.42
N LEU A 179 -2.02 -24.22 5.26
CA LEU A 179 -1.55 -24.77 4.00
C LEU A 179 -0.01 -24.79 3.97
N LYS A 180 0.56 -25.95 3.69
CA LYS A 180 2.02 -26.14 3.70
C LYS A 180 2.64 -26.07 2.31
N ASP A 181 1.83 -26.26 1.27
CA ASP A 181 2.30 -26.33 -0.12
C ASP A 181 1.54 -25.37 -1.02
N ARG A 182 2.19 -25.00 -2.15
CA ARG A 182 1.63 -24.10 -3.16
C ARG A 182 0.38 -24.63 -3.85
N ASP A 183 0.23 -25.94 -3.88
CA ASP A 183 -0.79 -26.65 -4.67
C ASP A 183 -1.99 -27.11 -3.81
N ALA A 184 -2.12 -26.60 -2.58
CA ALA A 184 -3.18 -26.93 -1.64
C ALA A 184 -4.29 -25.88 -1.58
#